data_499e86d32d0f903b5b8a74f4fc4943b1
#
_entry.id   499e86d32d0f903b5b8a74f4fc4943b1
#
_cell.length_a   1.000
_cell.length_b   1.000
_cell.length_c   1.000
_cell.angle_alpha   90.00
_cell.angle_beta   90.00
_cell.angle_gamma   90.00
#
_symmetry.space_group_name_H-M   'P 1'
#
loop_
_entity.id
_entity.type
_entity.pdbx_description
1 polymer ?
#
loop_
_entity_poly.entity_id
_entity_poly.type
_entity_poly.pdbx_seq_one_letter_code
_entity_poly.pdbx_strand_id
1 'polypeptide(L)'
;MDYCSAVWCSAADTHLKLLDLAVSGARFLTGGVFECEIANRRSVAVLCMLYKIRCNPVHSLNGTLPGPYAPVRVIRCALVAYRYNYAPPRCRTSQYSNTFIALSVSHWNGHANLVFDDVGLAGFKSRANALLLE
;
A
#
# COMPACT_ATOMS: atom_id res chain seq x y z
N MET A 1 -1.42 15.70 7.77
CA MET A 1 -0.33 14.78 7.42
C MET A 1 -0.68 13.73 6.35
N ASP A 2 -1.94 13.65 5.92
CA ASP A 2 -2.34 12.69 4.86
C ASP A 2 -1.95 13.14 3.45
N TYR A 3 -1.52 14.41 3.31
CA TYR A 3 -1.07 14.95 2.03
C TYR A 3 0.27 14.32 1.62
N CYS A 4 0.32 13.77 0.41
CA CYS A 4 1.50 13.09 -0.15
C CYS A 4 2.01 11.88 0.67
N SER A 5 1.15 11.21 1.45
CA SER A 5 1.56 10.05 2.27
C SER A 5 2.21 8.93 1.44
N ALA A 6 1.80 8.76 0.17
CA ALA A 6 2.43 7.82 -0.76
C ALA A 6 3.89 8.19 -1.09
N VAL A 7 4.27 9.46 -1.03
CA VAL A 7 5.66 9.91 -1.22
C VAL A 7 6.48 9.66 0.03
N TRP A 8 5.90 9.90 1.21
CA TRP A 8 6.58 9.70 2.48
C TRP A 8 6.83 8.22 2.82
N CYS A 9 6.06 7.28 2.25
CA CYS A 9 6.27 5.86 2.50
C CYS A 9 7.66 5.35 2.08
N SER A 10 8.34 6.05 1.17
CA SER A 10 9.71 5.75 0.74
C SER A 10 10.80 6.43 1.59
N ALA A 11 10.43 7.19 2.61
CA ALA A 11 11.39 7.80 3.52
C ALA A 11 12.10 6.74 4.38
N ALA A 12 13.30 7.06 4.86
CA ALA A 12 14.03 6.16 5.75
C ALA A 12 13.24 5.92 7.06
N ASP A 13 13.30 4.70 7.57
CA ASP A 13 12.56 4.26 8.77
C ASP A 13 12.83 5.17 9.98
N THR A 14 14.04 5.71 10.08
CA THR A 14 14.40 6.67 11.15
C THR A 14 13.54 7.94 11.10
N HIS A 15 13.30 8.49 9.91
CA HIS A 15 12.44 9.66 9.74
C HIS A 15 10.98 9.33 9.97
N LEU A 16 10.52 8.16 9.54
CA LEU A 16 9.15 7.69 9.79
C LEU A 16 8.89 7.52 11.29
N LYS A 17 9.84 6.93 12.03
CA LYS A 17 9.76 6.79 13.49
C LYS A 17 9.71 8.14 14.20
N LEU A 18 10.44 9.15 13.75
CA LEU A 18 10.37 10.51 14.31
C LEU A 18 8.98 11.14 14.11
N LEU A 19 8.38 10.93 12.93
CA LEU A 19 7.00 11.37 12.68
C LEU A 19 5.99 10.65 13.58
N ASP A 20 6.15 9.34 13.75
CA ASP A 20 5.28 8.54 14.61
C ASP A 20 5.40 8.96 16.09
N LEU A 21 6.62 9.29 16.55
CA LEU A 21 6.85 9.85 17.88
C LEU A 21 6.19 11.22 18.06
N ALA A 22 6.33 12.13 17.09
CA ALA A 22 5.72 13.45 17.15
C ALA A 22 4.18 13.37 17.25
N VAL A 23 3.58 12.42 16.51
CA VAL A 23 2.14 12.21 16.57
C VAL A 23 1.71 11.52 17.86
N SER A 24 2.49 10.58 18.36
CA SER A 24 2.22 9.96 19.67
C SER A 24 2.25 11.00 20.78
N GLY A 25 3.20 11.95 20.73
CA GLY A 25 3.23 13.10 21.65
C GLY A 25 1.99 13.99 21.51
N ALA A 26 1.57 14.31 20.28
CA ALA A 26 0.36 15.08 20.05
C ALA A 26 -0.91 14.35 20.54
N ARG A 27 -1.00 13.02 20.35
CA ARG A 27 -2.10 12.19 20.90
C ARG A 27 -2.17 12.28 22.43
N PHE A 28 -1.03 12.20 23.09
CA PHE A 28 -0.97 12.33 24.55
C PHE A 28 -1.51 13.70 25.01
N LEU A 29 -1.13 14.78 24.33
CA LEU A 29 -1.56 16.14 24.67
C LEU A 29 -3.05 16.39 24.36
N THR A 30 -3.63 15.72 23.36
CA THR A 30 -5.03 15.90 22.93
C THR A 30 -6.00 14.89 23.55
N GLY A 31 -5.57 14.10 24.53
CA GLY A 31 -6.42 13.13 25.21
C GLY A 31 -6.90 11.97 24.30
N GLY A 32 -6.14 11.62 23.26
CA GLY A 32 -6.41 10.42 22.48
C GLY A 32 -7.40 10.58 21.32
N VAL A 33 -7.71 11.80 20.90
CA VAL A 33 -8.68 12.10 19.81
C VAL A 33 -8.30 11.47 18.45
N PHE A 34 -7.04 11.04 18.28
CA PHE A 34 -6.58 10.41 17.04
C PHE A 34 -6.44 8.89 17.23
N GLU A 35 -7.48 8.13 16.87
CA GLU A 35 -7.53 6.68 17.10
C GLU A 35 -6.67 5.84 16.13
N CYS A 36 -6.30 6.36 14.97
CA CYS A 36 -5.60 5.57 13.95
C CYS A 36 -4.10 5.78 13.94
N GLU A 37 -3.35 4.68 13.84
CA GLU A 37 -1.91 4.72 13.60
C GLU A 37 -1.60 5.34 12.22
N ILE A 38 -0.65 6.26 12.19
CA ILE A 38 -0.22 6.90 10.93
C ILE A 38 0.35 5.87 9.95
N ALA A 39 0.99 4.82 10.46
CA ALA A 39 1.50 3.73 9.62
C ALA A 39 0.38 3.09 8.79
N ASN A 40 -0.76 2.80 9.40
CA ASN A 40 -1.90 2.22 8.70
C ASN A 40 -2.50 3.19 7.66
N ARG A 41 -2.60 4.48 7.99
CA ARG A 41 -3.04 5.50 7.02
C ARG A 41 -2.10 5.61 5.83
N ARG A 42 -0.78 5.53 6.06
CA ARG A 42 0.20 5.48 4.97
C ARG A 42 -0.02 4.26 4.08
N SER A 43 -0.23 3.09 4.67
CA SER A 43 -0.50 1.85 3.93
C SER A 43 -1.77 1.94 3.08
N VAL A 44 -2.86 2.49 3.62
CA VAL A 44 -4.09 2.75 2.86
C VAL A 44 -3.84 3.70 1.70
N ALA A 45 -3.08 4.77 1.91
CA ALA A 45 -2.79 5.74 0.85
C ALA A 45 -1.95 5.15 -0.28
N VAL A 46 -0.95 4.31 0.06
CA VAL A 46 -0.13 3.56 -0.92
C VAL A 46 -1.01 2.62 -1.75
N LEU A 47 -1.90 1.87 -1.12
CA LEU A 47 -2.84 0.97 -1.80
C LEU A 47 -3.80 1.75 -2.71
N CYS A 48 -4.37 2.86 -2.24
CA CYS A 48 -5.24 3.71 -3.05
C CYS A 48 -4.53 4.31 -4.27
N MET A 49 -3.26 4.70 -4.11
CA MET A 49 -2.47 5.22 -5.23
C MET A 49 -2.18 4.12 -6.25
N LEU A 50 -1.81 2.92 -5.81
CA LEU A 50 -1.60 1.79 -6.71
C LEU A 50 -2.89 1.41 -7.45
N TYR A 51 -4.03 1.44 -6.76
CA TYR A 51 -5.34 1.20 -7.37
C TYR A 51 -5.65 2.23 -8.47
N LYS A 52 -5.39 3.53 -8.22
CA LYS A 52 -5.54 4.59 -9.24
C LYS A 52 -4.66 4.36 -10.46
N ILE A 53 -3.40 3.99 -10.25
CA ILE A 53 -2.46 3.72 -11.35
C ILE A 53 -2.96 2.53 -12.19
N ARG A 54 -3.44 1.48 -11.53
CA ARG A 54 -3.97 0.28 -12.18
C ARG A 54 -5.23 0.57 -13.00
N CYS A 55 -6.17 1.33 -12.45
CA CYS A 55 -7.44 1.64 -13.11
C CYS A 55 -7.32 2.68 -14.23
N ASN A 56 -6.21 3.42 -14.27
CA ASN A 56 -5.98 4.43 -15.29
C ASN A 56 -4.82 4.03 -16.22
N PRO A 57 -5.11 3.48 -17.41
CA PRO A 57 -4.07 3.05 -18.35
C PRO A 57 -3.20 4.19 -18.88
N VAL A 58 -3.71 5.43 -18.84
CA VAL A 58 -2.99 6.64 -19.29
C VAL A 58 -2.06 7.19 -18.22
N HIS A 59 -2.12 6.64 -16.98
CA HIS A 59 -1.28 7.12 -15.91
C HIS A 59 0.21 6.90 -16.21
N SER A 60 1.04 7.92 -16.06
CA SER A 60 2.47 7.89 -16.40
C SER A 60 3.25 6.77 -15.71
N LEU A 61 2.81 6.34 -14.52
CA LEU A 61 3.44 5.28 -13.74
C LEU A 61 2.91 3.88 -14.10
N ASN A 62 1.91 3.75 -14.96
CA ASN A 62 1.34 2.44 -15.30
C ASN A 62 2.40 1.52 -15.95
N GLY A 63 3.24 2.07 -16.83
CA GLY A 63 4.35 1.34 -17.46
C GLY A 63 5.49 0.93 -16.51
N THR A 64 5.52 1.45 -15.28
CA THR A 64 6.54 1.08 -14.28
C THR A 64 6.10 -0.03 -13.35
N LEU A 65 4.81 -0.41 -13.38
CA LEU A 65 4.32 -1.52 -12.58
C LEU A 65 4.90 -2.84 -13.09
N PRO A 66 5.30 -3.75 -12.19
CA PRO A 66 5.71 -5.07 -12.58
C PRO A 66 4.55 -5.84 -13.22
N GLY A 67 4.88 -6.80 -14.06
CA GLY A 67 3.88 -7.67 -14.69
C GLY A 67 3.08 -8.50 -13.68
N PRO A 68 2.02 -9.17 -14.14
CA PRO A 68 1.22 -10.04 -13.29
C PRO A 68 2.09 -11.16 -12.71
N TYR A 69 1.78 -11.57 -11.50
CA TYR A 69 2.47 -12.69 -10.86
C TYR A 69 2.11 -14.01 -11.55
N ALA A 70 3.11 -14.69 -12.08
CA ALA A 70 2.97 -16.03 -12.63
C ALA A 70 3.65 -17.04 -11.67
N PRO A 71 2.89 -17.85 -10.92
CA PRO A 71 3.47 -18.84 -10.03
C PRO A 71 4.16 -19.94 -10.83
N VAL A 72 5.36 -20.33 -10.43
CA VAL A 72 6.15 -21.39 -11.09
C VAL A 72 5.47 -22.77 -11.00
N ARG A 73 4.65 -22.98 -9.97
CA ARG A 73 3.84 -24.20 -9.80
C ARG A 73 2.38 -23.82 -9.67
N VAL A 74 1.59 -24.32 -10.60
CA VAL A 74 0.13 -24.09 -10.63
C VAL A 74 -0.54 -25.11 -9.72
N ILE A 75 -0.83 -24.71 -8.48
CA ILE A 75 -1.76 -25.41 -7.61
C ILE A 75 -3.15 -24.79 -7.88
N ARG A 76 -4.15 -25.61 -8.20
CA ARG A 76 -5.50 -25.12 -8.61
C ARG A 76 -6.10 -24.07 -7.66
N CYS A 77 -5.88 -24.20 -6.36
CA CYS A 77 -6.34 -23.22 -5.35
C CYS A 77 -5.56 -21.90 -5.39
N ALA A 78 -4.31 -21.88 -5.85
CA ALA A 78 -3.47 -20.69 -5.87
C ALA A 78 -3.80 -19.74 -7.03
N LEU A 79 -4.34 -20.26 -8.15
CA LEU A 79 -4.65 -19.44 -9.33
C LEU A 79 -5.66 -18.33 -9.03
N VAL A 80 -6.68 -18.60 -8.21
CA VAL A 80 -7.69 -17.61 -7.85
C VAL A 80 -7.11 -16.57 -6.90
N ALA A 81 -6.30 -16.99 -5.94
CA ALA A 81 -5.70 -16.09 -4.94
C ALA A 81 -4.66 -15.13 -5.55
N TYR A 82 -3.96 -15.54 -6.63
CA TYR A 82 -2.88 -14.73 -7.22
C TYR A 82 -3.27 -13.98 -8.50
N ARG A 83 -4.54 -14.07 -8.93
CA ARG A 83 -5.01 -13.46 -10.19
C ARG A 83 -4.70 -11.96 -10.29
N TYR A 84 -4.70 -11.26 -9.18
CA TYR A 84 -4.51 -9.81 -9.12
C TYR A 84 -3.14 -9.39 -8.59
N ASN A 85 -2.30 -10.34 -8.21
CA ASN A 85 -0.99 -10.05 -7.67
C ASN A 85 -0.01 -9.61 -8.75
N TYR A 86 0.92 -8.77 -8.34
CA TYR A 86 2.05 -8.37 -9.16
C TYR A 86 3.28 -9.24 -8.87
N ALA A 87 4.14 -9.42 -9.86
CA ALA A 87 5.43 -10.04 -9.64
C ALA A 87 6.25 -9.20 -8.67
N PRO A 88 6.73 -9.75 -7.52
CA PRO A 88 7.51 -8.97 -6.59
C PRO A 88 8.80 -8.48 -7.24
N PRO A 89 9.12 -7.19 -7.16
CA PRO A 89 10.37 -6.67 -7.72
C PRO A 89 11.57 -7.25 -6.97
N ARG A 90 12.63 -7.56 -7.70
CA ARG A 90 13.88 -8.07 -7.10
C ARG A 90 14.61 -6.92 -6.41
N CYS A 91 14.46 -6.80 -5.11
CA CYS A 91 15.12 -5.79 -4.30
C CYS A 91 16.48 -6.31 -3.82
N ARG A 92 17.58 -5.71 -4.30
CA ARG A 92 18.94 -6.04 -3.84
C ARG A 92 19.44 -5.13 -2.72
N THR A 93 18.81 -3.99 -2.53
CA THR A 93 19.18 -3.00 -1.51
C THR A 93 17.95 -2.61 -0.70
N SER A 94 18.13 -2.25 0.57
CA SER A 94 17.08 -1.72 1.43
C SER A 94 16.47 -0.44 0.87
N GLN A 95 17.28 0.39 0.23
CA GLN A 95 16.80 1.62 -0.42
C GLN A 95 15.79 1.31 -1.54
N TYR A 96 16.08 0.30 -2.36
CA TYR A 96 15.16 -0.09 -3.44
C TYR A 96 13.91 -0.75 -2.89
N SER A 97 14.00 -1.58 -1.83
CA SER A 97 12.83 -2.17 -1.20
C SER A 97 11.88 -1.13 -0.60
N ASN A 98 12.39 0.02 -0.21
CA ASN A 98 11.61 1.14 0.34
C ASN A 98 11.09 2.10 -0.76
N THR A 99 11.34 1.83 -2.04
CA THR A 99 10.73 2.64 -3.11
C THR A 99 9.23 2.43 -3.17
N PHE A 100 8.51 3.45 -3.65
CA PHE A 100 7.05 3.40 -3.77
C PHE A 100 6.55 2.13 -4.48
N ILE A 101 7.16 1.76 -5.61
CA ILE A 101 6.74 0.58 -6.39
C ILE A 101 6.94 -0.72 -5.60
N ALA A 102 8.11 -0.91 -4.97
CA ALA A 102 8.38 -2.12 -4.22
C ALA A 102 7.46 -2.27 -3.01
N LEU A 103 7.28 -1.19 -2.24
CA LEU A 103 6.37 -1.15 -1.09
C LEU A 103 4.91 -1.36 -1.51
N SER A 104 4.45 -0.64 -2.53
CA SER A 104 3.06 -0.75 -2.98
C SER A 104 2.71 -2.15 -3.48
N VAL A 105 3.63 -2.81 -4.21
CA VAL A 105 3.45 -4.20 -4.65
C VAL A 105 3.45 -5.16 -3.46
N SER A 106 4.32 -4.95 -2.47
CA SER A 106 4.33 -5.77 -1.25
C SER A 106 3.02 -5.66 -0.47
N HIS A 107 2.55 -4.45 -0.22
CA HIS A 107 1.27 -4.20 0.45
C HIS A 107 0.09 -4.77 -0.36
N TRP A 108 0.10 -4.56 -1.68
CA TRP A 108 -0.95 -5.07 -2.56
C TRP A 108 -1.05 -6.59 -2.52
N ASN A 109 0.07 -7.28 -2.66
CA ASN A 109 0.10 -8.75 -2.63
C ASN A 109 -0.29 -9.31 -1.25
N GLY A 110 0.01 -8.59 -0.18
CA GLY A 110 -0.42 -8.94 1.18
C GLY A 110 -1.93 -8.80 1.42
N HIS A 111 -2.59 -7.96 0.63
CA HIS A 111 -4.02 -7.67 0.77
C HIS A 111 -4.81 -7.98 -0.51
N ALA A 112 -4.49 -9.08 -1.18
CA ALA A 112 -5.14 -9.48 -2.44
C ALA A 112 -6.68 -9.60 -2.35
N ASN A 113 -7.22 -9.78 -1.15
CA ASN A 113 -8.66 -9.85 -0.88
C ASN A 113 -9.39 -8.51 -1.10
N LEU A 114 -8.64 -7.40 -1.16
CA LEU A 114 -9.22 -6.07 -1.40
C LEU A 114 -9.61 -5.82 -2.86
N VAL A 115 -9.09 -6.65 -3.77
CA VAL A 115 -9.23 -6.40 -5.21
C VAL A 115 -10.44 -7.15 -5.74
N PHE A 116 -11.56 -6.44 -5.87
CA PHE A 116 -12.71 -6.91 -6.62
C PHE A 116 -12.94 -5.99 -7.81
N ASP A 117 -13.22 -6.59 -8.95
CA ASP A 117 -13.15 -5.96 -10.27
C ASP A 117 -14.09 -4.77 -10.50
N ASP A 118 -15.09 -4.52 -9.68
CA ASP A 118 -16.13 -3.50 -9.94
C ASP A 118 -16.30 -2.44 -8.83
N VAL A 119 -15.30 -2.26 -7.99
CA VAL A 119 -15.42 -1.30 -6.90
C VAL A 119 -14.71 0.00 -7.28
N GLY A 120 -15.45 1.09 -7.42
CA GLY A 120 -14.85 2.41 -7.62
C GLY A 120 -13.87 2.77 -6.49
N LEU A 121 -13.03 3.78 -6.73
CA LEU A 121 -11.98 4.20 -5.78
C LEU A 121 -12.51 4.45 -4.35
N ALA A 122 -13.72 5.01 -4.22
CA ALA A 122 -14.35 5.26 -2.91
C ALA A 122 -14.62 3.95 -2.16
N GLY A 123 -15.18 2.95 -2.84
CA GLY A 123 -15.43 1.64 -2.27
C GLY A 123 -14.16 0.89 -1.93
N PHE A 124 -13.13 0.96 -2.79
CA PHE A 124 -11.82 0.41 -2.51
C PHE A 124 -11.21 1.03 -1.25
N LYS A 125 -11.23 2.37 -1.14
CA LYS A 125 -10.73 3.09 0.04
C LYS A 125 -11.46 2.68 1.32
N SER A 126 -12.80 2.55 1.26
CA SER A 126 -13.59 2.10 2.41
C SER A 126 -13.17 0.71 2.90
N ARG A 127 -12.98 -0.23 1.98
CA ARG A 127 -12.52 -1.59 2.31
C ARG A 127 -11.08 -1.62 2.84
N ALA A 128 -10.19 -0.84 2.24
CA ALA A 128 -8.80 -0.74 2.72
C ALA A 128 -8.75 -0.15 4.13
N ASN A 129 -9.59 0.83 4.44
CA ASN A 129 -9.72 1.37 5.78
C ASN A 129 -10.25 0.31 6.76
N ALA A 130 -11.31 -0.41 6.42
CA ALA A 130 -11.86 -1.45 7.28
C ALA A 130 -10.83 -2.54 7.63
N LEU A 131 -9.97 -2.94 6.69
CA LEU A 131 -8.97 -3.98 6.91
C LEU A 131 -7.71 -3.52 7.66
N LEU A 132 -7.35 -2.26 7.59
CA LEU A 132 -6.08 -1.75 8.12
C LEU A 132 -6.25 -0.83 9.32
N LEU A 133 -7.47 -0.38 9.61
CA LEU A 133 -7.75 0.57 10.70
C LEU A 133 -8.62 -0.05 11.80
N GLU A 134 -9.08 -1.31 11.63
CA GLU A 134 -9.62 -2.14 12.69
C GLU A 134 -8.49 -2.80 13.50
#